data_043c046e1049462b7f55beb9fa720411
#
_entry.id   043c046e1049462b7f55beb9fa720411
#
_cell.length_a   1.000
_cell.length_b   1.000
_cell.length_c   1.000
_cell.angle_alpha   90.00
_cell.angle_beta   90.00
_cell.angle_gamma   90.00
#
_symmetry.space_group_name_H-M   'P 1'
#
loop_
_entity.id
_entity.type
_entity.pdbx_description
1 polymer ?
#
loop_
_entity_poly.entity_id
_entity_poly.type
_entity_poly.pdbx_seq_one_letter_code
_entity_poly.pdbx_strand_id
1 'polypeptide(L)'
;MKKEIYISEGIGETRIAVKENGKLAEIHLDKESRERTVGNIYKGIVENVIPGMQAAFVNIGRGNNAFLPFSEISDPELIADSKNSKEINVLLKQGQEIVVQVIKEPFDNKGARITTELSIAGRFIVIVPNSKYVGVSKKMRDKYERRRLKKIAFDIKKHGLGIIIRTVAEGKTEQQIQNDYNNLEKKYNQLMKVAEESTAPTLIHNDLEMTSSVLRDLISDKVEKIVVDSKENFKKVQKIIKEDSLEISDSIEHYKKRAPLFKQEKIDDEIVKLLRNKVWLKSGAYLIVEKTEAMVVVDVNSGKFVGKKKHEDNSLKINLEAAKEVARQLRLRHLSGLILIDFIDMTSAENRKKIYLEMKKELKKDRAKVAVSEISEFGVLEMTRERTGLSIVDSLTEPCDSCRGIGRIISKDTLLTRIDYWLRDYKQQNKDLRLKLYLNPEIAHYLKKEQKKAYISLMWKNFVYLKVIEDAQIPKNQFKFTKINDTQDITTQIGT
;
A
#
# COMPACT_ATOMS: atom_id res chain seq x y z
N MET A 1 15.04 19.99 9.70
CA MET A 1 15.11 18.54 9.32
C MET A 1 15.55 18.51 7.87
N LYS A 2 16.74 18.01 7.60
CA LYS A 2 17.31 17.89 6.25
C LYS A 2 16.55 16.82 5.48
N LYS A 3 15.99 17.18 4.33
CA LYS A 3 15.24 16.27 3.47
C LYS A 3 15.90 16.19 2.11
N GLU A 4 16.18 14.98 1.65
CA GLU A 4 16.78 14.69 0.35
C GLU A 4 15.87 13.74 -0.42
N ILE A 5 15.72 13.96 -1.72
CA ILE A 5 14.89 13.16 -2.62
C ILE A 5 15.79 12.54 -3.69
N TYR A 6 15.64 11.25 -3.92
CA TYR A 6 16.34 10.48 -4.93
C TYR A 6 15.33 9.82 -5.85
N ILE A 7 15.47 10.03 -7.15
CA ILE A 7 14.57 9.51 -8.18
C ILE A 7 15.40 8.66 -9.13
N SER A 8 15.05 7.38 -9.22
CA SER A 8 15.71 6.43 -10.09
C SER A 8 14.72 5.74 -11.00
N GLU A 9 15.04 5.71 -12.29
CA GLU A 9 14.25 5.05 -13.33
C GLU A 9 14.85 3.69 -13.65
N GLY A 10 14.04 2.64 -13.55
CA GLY A 10 14.36 1.28 -13.94
C GLY A 10 13.53 0.81 -15.11
N ILE A 11 13.67 -0.46 -15.50
CA ILE A 11 12.86 -1.06 -16.55
C ILE A 11 11.43 -1.23 -16.02
N GLY A 12 10.47 -0.45 -16.58
CA GLY A 12 9.05 -0.53 -16.23
C GLY A 12 8.69 0.00 -14.83
N GLU A 13 9.61 0.67 -14.11
CA GLU A 13 9.29 1.32 -12.84
C GLU A 13 10.14 2.56 -12.55
N THR A 14 9.53 3.55 -11.93
CA THR A 14 10.21 4.69 -11.33
C THR A 14 10.17 4.58 -9.82
N ARG A 15 11.32 4.74 -9.17
CA ARG A 15 11.47 4.68 -7.71
C ARG A 15 11.82 6.06 -7.15
N ILE A 16 11.07 6.49 -6.14
CA ILE A 16 11.35 7.74 -5.43
C ILE A 16 11.66 7.40 -3.97
N ALA A 17 12.83 7.77 -3.51
CA ALA A 17 13.28 7.58 -2.14
C ALA A 17 13.45 8.93 -1.45
N VAL A 18 12.99 9.03 -0.20
CA VAL A 18 13.14 10.21 0.65
C VAL A 18 14.00 9.88 1.84
N LYS A 19 15.11 10.58 1.99
CA LYS A 19 15.92 10.53 3.21
C LYS A 19 15.61 11.72 4.11
N GLU A 20 15.48 11.47 5.40
CA GLU A 20 15.36 12.46 6.46
C GLU A 20 16.57 12.34 7.39
N ASN A 21 17.40 13.40 7.46
CA ASN A 21 18.66 13.41 8.22
C ASN A 21 19.55 12.20 7.88
N GLY A 22 19.71 11.89 6.59
CA GLY A 22 20.53 10.79 6.07
C GLY A 22 19.94 9.38 6.22
N LYS A 23 18.75 9.21 6.78
CA LYS A 23 18.05 7.92 6.90
C LYS A 23 16.89 7.83 5.93
N LEU A 24 16.72 6.68 5.29
CA LEU A 24 15.57 6.41 4.45
C LEU A 24 14.27 6.47 5.27
N ALA A 25 13.35 7.30 4.86
CA ALA A 25 12.09 7.56 5.56
C ALA A 25 10.85 7.17 4.75
N GLU A 26 10.90 7.32 3.43
CA GLU A 26 9.79 6.95 2.53
C GLU A 26 10.36 6.37 1.23
N ILE A 27 9.64 5.43 0.63
CA ILE A 27 9.87 4.89 -0.72
C ILE A 27 8.53 4.87 -1.45
N HIS A 28 8.54 5.33 -2.69
CA HIS A 28 7.40 5.24 -3.59
C HIS A 28 7.85 4.52 -4.86
N LEU A 29 7.01 3.59 -5.33
CA LEU A 29 7.25 2.78 -6.51
C LEU A 29 6.13 3.06 -7.51
N ASP A 30 6.49 3.53 -8.68
CA ASP A 30 5.59 3.78 -9.80
C ASP A 30 5.91 2.75 -10.89
N LYS A 31 5.02 1.79 -11.08
CA LYS A 31 5.17 0.71 -12.06
C LYS A 31 4.27 0.99 -13.26
N GLU A 32 4.83 1.02 -14.45
CA GLU A 32 4.08 1.20 -15.71
C GLU A 32 2.99 0.14 -15.91
N SER A 33 3.21 -1.08 -15.41
CA SER A 33 2.23 -2.17 -15.47
C SER A 33 1.03 -2.00 -14.54
N ARG A 34 1.06 -1.03 -13.62
CA ARG A 34 -0.01 -0.73 -12.67
C ARG A 34 -0.53 0.68 -12.90
N GLU A 35 -1.45 0.81 -13.83
CA GLU A 35 -2.17 2.06 -13.98
C GLU A 35 -2.93 2.38 -12.69
N ARG A 36 -2.47 3.40 -11.99
CA ARG A 36 -3.20 3.97 -10.86
C ARG A 36 -4.46 4.63 -11.39
N THR A 37 -5.59 4.30 -10.79
CA THR A 37 -6.89 4.84 -11.18
C THR A 37 -7.43 5.87 -10.20
N VAL A 38 -6.96 5.88 -8.94
CA VAL A 38 -7.39 6.86 -7.93
C VAL A 38 -7.05 8.27 -8.38
N GLY A 39 -8.05 9.16 -8.34
CA GLY A 39 -7.96 10.52 -8.83
C GLY A 39 -8.40 10.69 -10.29
N ASN A 40 -8.38 9.63 -11.09
CA ASN A 40 -8.82 9.66 -12.48
C ASN A 40 -10.31 10.01 -12.57
N ILE A 41 -10.65 10.82 -13.56
CA ILE A 41 -12.03 11.23 -13.84
C ILE A 41 -12.47 10.54 -15.14
N TYR A 42 -13.61 9.89 -15.07
CA TYR A 42 -14.23 9.18 -16.19
C TYR A 42 -15.62 9.74 -16.49
N LYS A 43 -16.01 9.70 -17.73
CA LYS A 43 -17.42 9.72 -18.13
C LYS A 43 -17.87 8.27 -18.22
N GLY A 44 -18.77 7.84 -17.33
CA GLY A 44 -19.23 6.46 -17.24
C GLY A 44 -20.70 6.31 -17.53
N ILE A 45 -21.15 5.07 -17.74
CA ILE A 45 -22.55 4.71 -17.96
C ILE A 45 -23.07 3.94 -16.75
N VAL A 46 -24.20 4.37 -16.20
CA VAL A 46 -24.88 3.66 -15.09
C VAL A 46 -25.42 2.34 -15.62
N GLU A 47 -24.87 1.23 -15.19
CA GLU A 47 -25.31 -0.11 -15.57
C GLU A 47 -26.47 -0.61 -14.70
N ASN A 48 -26.35 -0.43 -13.37
CA ASN A 48 -27.36 -0.86 -12.43
C ASN A 48 -27.50 0.13 -11.27
N VAL A 49 -28.73 0.33 -10.80
CA VAL A 49 -29.05 1.08 -9.58
C VAL A 49 -29.71 0.12 -8.60
N ILE A 50 -29.14 -0.06 -7.42
CA ILE A 50 -29.61 -1.02 -6.41
C ILE A 50 -29.94 -0.29 -5.10
N PRO A 51 -31.19 0.17 -4.95
CA PRO A 51 -31.62 0.94 -3.78
C PRO A 51 -31.39 0.19 -2.45
N GLY A 52 -31.60 -1.12 -2.41
CA GLY A 52 -31.39 -1.94 -1.21
C GLY A 52 -29.93 -2.00 -0.75
N MET A 53 -28.96 -1.73 -1.63
CA MET A 53 -27.54 -1.60 -1.28
C MET A 53 -27.12 -0.13 -1.10
N GLN A 54 -28.02 0.83 -1.31
CA GLN A 54 -27.72 2.26 -1.34
C GLN A 54 -26.52 2.58 -2.26
N ALA A 55 -26.51 1.97 -3.47
CA ALA A 55 -25.40 2.08 -4.42
C ALA A 55 -25.84 1.89 -5.87
N ALA A 56 -25.03 2.41 -6.78
CA ALA A 56 -25.11 2.13 -8.22
C ALA A 56 -23.79 1.52 -8.72
N PHE A 57 -23.88 0.79 -9.83
CA PHE A 57 -22.72 0.27 -10.56
C PHE A 57 -22.59 1.01 -11.88
N VAL A 58 -21.38 1.50 -12.14
CA VAL A 58 -21.09 2.38 -13.29
C VAL A 58 -19.98 1.76 -14.13
N ASN A 59 -20.23 1.60 -15.40
CA ASN A 59 -19.22 1.20 -16.37
C ASN A 59 -18.32 2.40 -16.71
N ILE A 60 -17.06 2.30 -16.38
CA ILE A 60 -16.03 3.33 -16.66
C ILE A 60 -15.05 2.89 -17.75
N GLY A 61 -15.39 1.84 -18.52
CA GLY A 61 -14.52 1.30 -19.57
C GLY A 61 -13.37 0.43 -19.06
N ARG A 62 -13.48 -0.08 -17.83
CA ARG A 62 -12.48 -0.98 -17.22
C ARG A 62 -13.18 -2.22 -16.67
N GLY A 63 -12.68 -3.40 -17.00
CA GLY A 63 -13.15 -4.76 -16.69
C GLY A 63 -14.39 -4.88 -15.78
N ASN A 64 -14.25 -4.54 -14.49
CA ASN A 64 -15.35 -4.59 -13.53
C ASN A 64 -16.04 -3.23 -13.38
N ASN A 65 -17.37 -3.22 -13.28
CA ASN A 65 -18.15 -2.00 -13.02
C ASN A 65 -17.71 -1.35 -11.71
N ALA A 66 -17.57 -0.03 -11.73
CA ALA A 66 -17.19 0.76 -10.56
C ALA A 66 -18.39 0.90 -9.59
N PHE A 67 -18.10 0.92 -8.29
CA PHE A 67 -19.08 1.02 -7.22
C PHE A 67 -19.27 2.47 -6.77
N LEU A 68 -20.49 2.99 -6.93
CA LEU A 68 -20.91 4.33 -6.55
C LEU A 68 -21.91 4.24 -5.37
N PRO A 69 -21.48 4.41 -4.12
CA PRO A 69 -22.41 4.55 -3.00
C PRO A 69 -23.26 5.82 -3.14
N PHE A 70 -24.51 5.79 -2.75
CA PHE A 70 -25.37 6.99 -2.79
C PHE A 70 -24.85 8.13 -1.92
N SER A 71 -24.14 7.81 -0.84
CA SER A 71 -23.45 8.80 0.02
C SER A 71 -22.31 9.55 -0.67
N GLU A 72 -21.84 9.09 -1.82
CA GLU A 72 -20.79 9.71 -2.64
C GLU A 72 -21.38 10.48 -3.84
N ILE A 73 -22.71 10.60 -3.90
CA ILE A 73 -23.39 11.43 -4.88
C ILE A 73 -23.60 12.81 -4.28
N SER A 74 -22.96 13.81 -4.85
CA SER A 74 -23.03 15.21 -4.40
C SER A 74 -23.76 16.13 -5.37
N ASP A 75 -24.10 15.62 -6.57
CA ASP A 75 -24.81 16.39 -7.58
C ASP A 75 -26.29 16.57 -7.16
N PRO A 76 -26.73 17.82 -6.93
CA PRO A 76 -28.12 18.10 -6.53
C PRO A 76 -29.17 17.61 -7.54
N GLU A 77 -28.82 17.51 -8.83
CA GLU A 77 -29.72 17.04 -9.88
C GLU A 77 -29.96 15.53 -9.82
N LEU A 78 -29.05 14.80 -9.16
CA LEU A 78 -29.10 13.34 -9.00
C LEU A 78 -29.70 12.89 -7.67
N ILE A 79 -30.06 13.81 -6.77
CA ILE A 79 -30.61 13.52 -5.44
C ILE A 79 -32.06 13.98 -5.39
N ALA A 80 -32.98 13.08 -5.01
CA ALA A 80 -34.36 13.45 -4.74
C ALA A 80 -34.46 14.14 -3.36
N ASP A 81 -35.19 15.24 -3.27
CA ASP A 81 -35.47 15.96 -2.01
C ASP A 81 -36.20 15.05 -1.02
N SER A 82 -35.48 14.45 -0.09
CA SER A 82 -36.05 13.68 1.01
C SER A 82 -35.80 14.36 2.35
N LYS A 83 -36.74 15.18 2.80
CA LYS A 83 -36.62 15.90 4.09
C LYS A 83 -36.69 15.01 5.34
N ASN A 84 -37.03 13.71 5.23
CA ASN A 84 -37.35 12.88 6.40
C ASN A 84 -36.91 11.40 6.36
N SER A 85 -36.08 10.95 5.46
CA SER A 85 -35.65 9.54 5.44
C SER A 85 -34.16 9.38 5.77
N LYS A 86 -33.82 8.30 6.52
CA LYS A 86 -32.43 7.87 6.72
C LYS A 86 -31.76 7.32 5.45
N GLU A 87 -32.54 7.11 4.40
CA GLU A 87 -32.11 6.58 3.11
C GLU A 87 -32.01 7.70 2.08
N ILE A 88 -30.93 7.69 1.30
CA ILE A 88 -30.72 8.65 0.22
C ILE A 88 -31.47 8.14 -1.01
N ASN A 89 -32.47 8.89 -1.47
CA ASN A 89 -33.15 8.61 -2.71
C ASN A 89 -32.41 9.29 -3.86
N VAL A 90 -32.03 8.53 -4.88
CA VAL A 90 -31.32 9.03 -6.06
C VAL A 90 -32.19 8.96 -7.29
N LEU A 91 -31.98 9.92 -8.22
CA LEU A 91 -32.66 10.03 -9.48
C LEU A 91 -31.92 9.34 -10.65
N LEU A 92 -30.87 8.57 -10.32
CA LEU A 92 -30.07 7.85 -11.31
C LEU A 92 -30.90 6.81 -12.06
N LYS A 93 -30.70 6.74 -13.36
CA LYS A 93 -31.37 5.76 -14.27
C LYS A 93 -30.31 4.89 -14.94
N GLN A 94 -30.65 3.63 -15.20
CA GLN A 94 -29.82 2.76 -16.03
C GLN A 94 -29.63 3.37 -17.43
N GLY A 95 -28.42 3.31 -17.97
CA GLY A 95 -28.04 3.91 -19.24
C GLY A 95 -27.68 5.40 -19.16
N GLN A 96 -27.84 6.05 -17.99
CA GLN A 96 -27.48 7.46 -17.81
C GLN A 96 -25.97 7.64 -17.83
N GLU A 97 -25.49 8.65 -18.56
CA GLU A 97 -24.09 9.06 -18.54
C GLU A 97 -23.83 9.99 -17.34
N ILE A 98 -22.75 9.72 -16.60
CA ILE A 98 -22.33 10.54 -15.45
C ILE A 98 -20.82 10.73 -15.44
N VAL A 99 -20.38 11.89 -14.93
CA VAL A 99 -18.95 12.14 -14.68
C VAL A 99 -18.60 11.73 -13.26
N VAL A 100 -17.61 10.87 -13.10
CA VAL A 100 -17.23 10.29 -11.83
C VAL A 100 -15.73 10.29 -11.63
N GLN A 101 -15.30 10.38 -10.38
CA GLN A 101 -13.89 10.29 -9.98
C GLN A 101 -13.65 9.05 -9.15
N VAL A 102 -12.53 8.36 -9.41
CA VAL A 102 -12.12 7.20 -8.62
C VAL A 102 -11.52 7.64 -7.29
N ILE A 103 -12.06 7.13 -6.18
CA ILE A 103 -11.58 7.42 -4.82
C ILE A 103 -10.87 6.24 -4.16
N LYS A 104 -11.08 5.00 -4.66
CA LYS A 104 -10.33 3.82 -4.22
C LYS A 104 -10.07 2.88 -5.39
N GLU A 105 -8.86 2.32 -5.43
CA GLU A 105 -8.48 1.30 -6.42
C GLU A 105 -9.41 0.09 -6.39
N PRO A 106 -9.60 -0.57 -7.54
CA PRO A 106 -10.21 -1.89 -7.58
C PRO A 106 -9.37 -2.86 -6.73
N PHE A 107 -10.05 -3.75 -6.03
CA PHE A 107 -9.40 -4.75 -5.18
C PHE A 107 -10.04 -6.11 -5.37
N ASP A 108 -9.23 -7.12 -5.64
CA ASP A 108 -9.69 -8.48 -5.94
C ASP A 108 -10.71 -8.45 -7.10
N ASN A 109 -11.87 -9.06 -6.96
CA ASN A 109 -12.95 -9.07 -7.96
C ASN A 109 -13.90 -7.86 -7.84
N LYS A 110 -13.57 -6.84 -7.03
CA LYS A 110 -14.41 -5.65 -6.83
C LYS A 110 -13.94 -4.50 -7.70
N GLY A 111 -14.89 -3.84 -8.38
CA GLY A 111 -14.62 -2.62 -9.13
C GLY A 111 -14.14 -1.46 -8.25
N ALA A 112 -13.59 -0.44 -8.89
CA ALA A 112 -13.14 0.78 -8.22
C ALA A 112 -14.30 1.46 -7.47
N ARG A 113 -14.03 2.09 -6.32
CA ARG A 113 -15.01 2.97 -5.67
C ARG A 113 -14.91 4.36 -6.27
N ILE A 114 -16.04 4.92 -6.64
CA ILE A 114 -16.15 6.21 -7.31
C ILE A 114 -17.06 7.18 -6.56
N THR A 115 -16.97 8.46 -6.92
CA THR A 115 -17.81 9.56 -6.42
C THR A 115 -18.18 10.50 -7.54
N THR A 116 -19.32 11.19 -7.43
CA THR A 116 -19.66 12.32 -8.30
C THR A 116 -19.08 13.65 -7.77
N GLU A 117 -18.61 13.68 -6.51
CA GLU A 117 -17.93 14.84 -5.95
C GLU A 117 -16.51 14.92 -6.51
N LEU A 118 -16.37 15.63 -7.62
CA LEU A 118 -15.06 15.84 -8.24
C LEU A 118 -14.17 16.67 -7.33
N SER A 119 -12.89 16.35 -7.29
CA SER A 119 -11.88 17.12 -6.58
C SER A 119 -10.63 17.25 -7.44
N ILE A 120 -10.20 18.47 -7.71
CA ILE A 120 -9.00 18.73 -8.51
C ILE A 120 -7.97 19.39 -7.60
N ALA A 121 -6.89 18.65 -7.32
CA ALA A 121 -5.85 19.09 -6.43
C ALA A 121 -4.84 19.97 -7.17
N GLY A 122 -4.64 21.18 -6.63
CA GLY A 122 -3.51 22.04 -6.91
C GLY A 122 -2.42 21.89 -5.86
N ARG A 123 -1.52 22.83 -5.85
CA ARG A 123 -0.44 22.87 -4.87
C ARG A 123 -0.94 23.35 -3.50
N PHE A 124 -1.59 24.50 -3.46
CA PHE A 124 -2.03 25.17 -2.23
C PHE A 124 -3.48 24.91 -1.90
N ILE A 125 -4.29 24.62 -2.92
CA ILE A 125 -5.72 24.43 -2.78
C ILE A 125 -6.19 23.17 -3.51
N VAL A 126 -7.39 22.72 -3.14
CA VAL A 126 -8.19 21.75 -3.90
C VAL A 126 -9.50 22.44 -4.25
N ILE A 127 -9.90 22.43 -5.52
CA ILE A 127 -11.24 22.86 -5.91
C ILE A 127 -12.19 21.67 -5.89
N VAL A 128 -13.41 21.92 -5.42
CA VAL A 128 -14.52 20.96 -5.35
C VAL A 128 -15.71 21.59 -6.09
N PRO A 129 -15.92 21.20 -7.35
CA PRO A 129 -17.06 21.71 -8.12
C PRO A 129 -18.39 21.35 -7.46
N ASN A 130 -19.43 22.11 -7.79
CA ASN A 130 -20.80 21.99 -7.25
C ASN A 130 -20.88 22.11 -5.71
N SER A 131 -19.87 22.71 -5.08
CA SER A 131 -19.80 22.89 -3.64
C SER A 131 -19.73 24.35 -3.24
N LYS A 132 -20.44 24.70 -2.17
CA LYS A 132 -20.34 26.03 -1.53
C LYS A 132 -19.28 26.07 -0.42
N TYR A 133 -18.61 24.96 -0.15
CA TYR A 133 -17.74 24.79 1.00
C TYR A 133 -16.40 25.54 0.83
N VAL A 134 -15.99 26.22 1.90
CA VAL A 134 -14.64 26.78 2.02
C VAL A 134 -14.01 26.22 3.29
N GLY A 135 -12.99 25.39 3.11
CA GLY A 135 -12.29 24.70 4.18
C GLY A 135 -10.81 25.01 4.23
N VAL A 136 -10.21 24.76 5.39
CA VAL A 136 -8.77 24.77 5.59
C VAL A 136 -8.38 23.46 6.25
N SER A 137 -7.29 22.85 5.79
CA SER A 137 -6.78 21.58 6.29
C SER A 137 -6.78 21.52 7.82
N LYS A 138 -7.35 20.45 8.38
CA LYS A 138 -7.38 20.20 9.84
C LYS A 138 -5.98 20.00 10.44
N LYS A 139 -4.97 19.72 9.60
CA LYS A 139 -3.56 19.55 10.02
C LYS A 139 -2.87 20.90 10.32
N MET A 140 -3.40 22.01 9.82
CA MET A 140 -2.89 23.35 10.11
C MET A 140 -3.31 23.74 11.52
N ARG A 141 -2.33 24.01 12.38
CA ARG A 141 -2.57 24.21 13.83
C ARG A 141 -2.71 25.68 14.22
N ASP A 142 -2.04 26.57 13.49
CA ASP A 142 -2.11 28.00 13.76
C ASP A 142 -3.50 28.52 13.43
N LYS A 143 -4.20 28.97 14.46
CA LYS A 143 -5.56 29.50 14.36
C LYS A 143 -5.61 30.85 13.59
N TYR A 144 -4.57 31.67 13.70
CA TYR A 144 -4.49 32.96 13.00
C TYR A 144 -4.28 32.72 11.51
N GLU A 145 -3.33 31.89 11.18
CA GLU A 145 -3.06 31.52 9.79
C GLU A 145 -4.26 30.82 9.12
N ARG A 146 -4.94 29.94 9.84
CA ARG A 146 -6.20 29.34 9.36
C ARG A 146 -7.28 30.40 9.04
N ARG A 147 -7.41 31.40 9.87
CA ARG A 147 -8.37 32.51 9.63
C ARG A 147 -7.96 33.34 8.42
N ARG A 148 -6.68 33.69 8.31
CA ARG A 148 -6.11 34.43 7.18
C ARG A 148 -6.38 33.71 5.86
N LEU A 149 -5.98 32.46 5.77
CA LEU A 149 -6.15 31.66 4.58
C LEU A 149 -7.62 31.39 4.24
N LYS A 150 -8.46 31.20 5.26
CA LYS A 150 -9.90 31.04 5.04
C LYS A 150 -10.51 32.30 4.44
N LYS A 151 -10.07 33.51 4.88
CA LYS A 151 -10.50 34.80 4.31
C LYS A 151 -10.08 34.89 2.83
N ILE A 152 -8.80 34.64 2.53
CA ILE A 152 -8.31 34.59 1.13
C ILE A 152 -9.15 33.66 0.26
N ALA A 153 -9.45 32.43 0.75
CA ALA A 153 -10.26 31.48 0.00
C ALA A 153 -11.70 32.00 -0.25
N PHE A 154 -12.28 32.74 0.67
CA PHE A 154 -13.58 33.37 0.47
C PHE A 154 -13.53 34.47 -0.58
N ASP A 155 -12.47 35.28 -0.56
CA ASP A 155 -12.31 36.46 -1.44
C ASP A 155 -12.05 36.04 -2.90
N ILE A 156 -11.30 34.95 -3.12
CA ILE A 156 -10.97 34.41 -4.46
C ILE A 156 -12.05 33.49 -5.05
N LYS A 157 -12.94 32.97 -4.20
CA LYS A 157 -13.93 31.97 -4.60
C LYS A 157 -14.94 32.51 -5.59
N LYS A 158 -15.12 31.83 -6.72
CA LYS A 158 -16.22 32.07 -7.65
C LYS A 158 -17.43 31.18 -7.35
N HIS A 159 -18.58 31.55 -7.90
CA HIS A 159 -19.82 30.78 -7.74
C HIS A 159 -19.66 29.34 -8.25
N GLY A 160 -20.18 28.38 -7.47
CA GLY A 160 -20.20 26.96 -7.86
C GLY A 160 -18.91 26.16 -7.57
N LEU A 161 -17.80 26.80 -7.17
CA LEU A 161 -16.56 26.11 -6.87
C LEU A 161 -16.21 26.19 -5.38
N GLY A 162 -16.26 25.11 -4.65
CA GLY A 162 -15.73 24.99 -3.30
C GLY A 162 -14.20 25.00 -3.28
N ILE A 163 -13.62 25.45 -2.17
CA ILE A 163 -12.17 25.53 -1.99
C ILE A 163 -11.76 24.86 -0.68
N ILE A 164 -10.76 24.00 -0.73
CA ILE A 164 -10.10 23.44 0.45
C ILE A 164 -8.63 23.85 0.40
N ILE A 165 -8.20 24.64 1.38
CA ILE A 165 -6.80 25.04 1.51
C ILE A 165 -5.98 23.90 2.11
N ARG A 166 -4.86 23.57 1.47
CA ARG A 166 -3.92 22.52 1.90
C ARG A 166 -2.94 23.10 2.93
N THR A 167 -2.31 22.21 3.72
CA THR A 167 -1.29 22.59 4.72
C THR A 167 -0.07 23.27 4.10
N VAL A 168 0.25 22.99 2.85
CA VAL A 168 1.39 23.59 2.12
C VAL A 168 1.19 25.08 1.84
N ALA A 169 -0.05 25.59 1.97
CA ALA A 169 -0.37 27.00 1.80
C ALA A 169 0.00 27.87 3.02
N GLU A 170 0.46 27.25 4.13
CA GLU A 170 0.90 27.99 5.33
C GLU A 170 2.05 28.94 5.00
N GLY A 171 1.89 30.24 5.35
CA GLY A 171 2.85 31.28 5.05
C GLY A 171 2.88 31.78 3.61
N LYS A 172 2.04 31.27 2.71
CA LYS A 172 2.01 31.71 1.30
C LYS A 172 1.20 33.01 1.12
N THR A 173 1.58 33.76 0.08
CA THR A 173 0.91 35.03 -0.26
C THR A 173 -0.45 34.79 -0.91
N GLU A 174 -1.33 35.76 -0.84
CA GLU A 174 -2.62 35.76 -1.51
C GLU A 174 -2.47 35.53 -3.03
N GLN A 175 -1.49 36.22 -3.65
CA GLN A 175 -1.20 36.09 -5.08
C GLN A 175 -0.83 34.68 -5.49
N GLN A 176 -0.05 33.97 -4.67
CA GLN A 176 0.31 32.58 -4.95
C GLN A 176 -0.91 31.65 -4.91
N ILE A 177 -1.81 31.85 -3.95
CA ILE A 177 -3.04 31.08 -3.81
C ILE A 177 -4.01 31.40 -4.94
N GLN A 178 -4.13 32.67 -5.32
CA GLN A 178 -4.97 33.12 -6.44
C GLN A 178 -4.48 32.52 -7.78
N ASN A 179 -3.17 32.48 -8.00
CA ASN A 179 -2.61 31.88 -9.23
C ASN A 179 -2.91 30.38 -9.31
N ASP A 180 -2.79 29.65 -8.20
CA ASP A 180 -3.14 28.22 -8.14
C ASP A 180 -4.63 28.02 -8.44
N TYR A 181 -5.50 28.87 -7.86
CA TYR A 181 -6.93 28.85 -8.13
C TYR A 181 -7.25 29.06 -9.62
N ASN A 182 -6.68 30.08 -10.24
CA ASN A 182 -6.92 30.41 -11.64
C ASN A 182 -6.47 29.27 -12.58
N ASN A 183 -5.37 28.60 -12.26
CA ASN A 183 -4.88 27.45 -13.01
C ASN A 183 -5.83 26.25 -12.88
N LEU A 184 -6.34 25.98 -11.67
CA LEU A 184 -7.28 24.90 -11.42
C LEU A 184 -8.65 25.15 -12.06
N GLU A 185 -9.13 26.38 -12.03
CA GLU A 185 -10.38 26.78 -12.69
C GLU A 185 -10.29 26.56 -14.21
N LYS A 186 -9.19 26.97 -14.83
CA LYS A 186 -8.96 26.73 -16.27
C LYS A 186 -8.94 25.23 -16.57
N LYS A 187 -8.24 24.45 -15.73
CA LYS A 187 -8.17 23.00 -15.87
C LYS A 187 -9.55 22.36 -15.75
N TYR A 188 -10.35 22.76 -14.76
CA TYR A 188 -11.71 22.26 -14.57
C TYR A 188 -12.60 22.52 -15.79
N ASN A 189 -12.57 23.76 -16.30
CA ASN A 189 -13.37 24.14 -17.47
C ASN A 189 -12.98 23.34 -18.73
N GLN A 190 -11.68 23.07 -18.92
CA GLN A 190 -11.21 22.20 -19.99
C GLN A 190 -11.67 20.75 -19.82
N LEU A 191 -11.64 20.22 -18.59
CA LEU A 191 -12.12 18.86 -18.31
C LEU A 191 -13.61 18.70 -18.59
N MET A 192 -14.42 19.68 -18.17
CA MET A 192 -15.87 19.64 -18.42
C MET A 192 -16.20 19.71 -19.91
N LYS A 193 -15.47 20.54 -20.68
CA LYS A 193 -15.60 20.61 -22.13
C LYS A 193 -15.29 19.25 -22.79
N VAL A 194 -14.20 18.60 -22.38
CA VAL A 194 -13.85 17.26 -22.87
C VAL A 194 -14.93 16.24 -22.48
N ALA A 195 -15.49 16.34 -21.27
CA ALA A 195 -16.57 15.44 -20.84
C ALA A 195 -17.85 15.61 -21.65
N GLU A 196 -18.19 16.85 -22.04
CA GLU A 196 -19.36 17.13 -22.92
C GLU A 196 -19.17 16.57 -24.32
N GLU A 197 -17.96 16.72 -24.90
CA GLU A 197 -17.64 16.29 -26.25
C GLU A 197 -17.39 14.78 -26.40
N SER A 198 -17.14 14.06 -25.28
CA SER A 198 -16.78 12.65 -25.28
C SER A 198 -17.99 11.73 -25.15
N THR A 199 -17.92 10.54 -25.76
CA THR A 199 -18.89 9.45 -25.55
C THR A 199 -18.46 8.55 -24.40
N ALA A 200 -19.42 8.16 -23.54
CA ALA A 200 -19.17 7.24 -22.44
C ALA A 200 -19.15 5.76 -22.93
N PRO A 201 -18.36 4.85 -22.32
CA PRO A 201 -17.41 5.12 -21.24
C PRO A 201 -16.05 5.63 -21.75
N THR A 202 -15.50 6.68 -21.13
CA THR A 202 -14.19 7.21 -21.53
C THR A 202 -13.45 7.87 -20.35
N LEU A 203 -12.09 7.87 -20.41
CA LEU A 203 -11.24 8.58 -19.47
C LEU A 203 -11.19 10.07 -19.86
N ILE A 204 -11.67 10.94 -18.98
CA ILE A 204 -11.67 12.39 -19.19
C ILE A 204 -10.37 13.02 -18.67
N HIS A 205 -9.89 12.55 -17.52
CA HIS A 205 -8.67 13.05 -16.91
C HIS A 205 -7.91 11.92 -16.25
N ASN A 206 -6.66 11.77 -16.64
CA ASN A 206 -5.71 10.97 -15.89
C ASN A 206 -5.11 11.87 -14.81
N ASP A 207 -5.39 11.57 -13.54
CA ASP A 207 -4.69 12.26 -12.46
C ASP A 207 -3.22 11.82 -12.54
N LEU A 208 -2.36 12.79 -12.66
CA LEU A 208 -0.95 12.68 -13.04
C LEU A 208 -0.30 11.36 -12.59
N GLU A 209 0.61 10.85 -13.44
CA GLU A 209 1.58 9.82 -13.07
C GLU A 209 1.95 9.95 -11.59
N MET A 210 1.93 8.86 -10.85
CA MET A 210 2.22 8.84 -9.40
C MET A 210 3.47 9.64 -9.07
N THR A 211 4.50 9.54 -9.94
CA THR A 211 5.74 10.31 -9.87
C THR A 211 5.48 11.81 -9.77
N SER A 212 4.65 12.39 -10.64
CA SER A 212 4.37 13.83 -10.64
C SER A 212 3.53 14.28 -9.44
N SER A 213 2.55 13.47 -9.02
CA SER A 213 1.73 13.74 -7.83
C SER A 213 2.56 13.63 -6.54
N VAL A 214 3.35 12.56 -6.41
CA VAL A 214 4.25 12.34 -5.26
C VAL A 214 5.30 13.43 -5.20
N LEU A 215 5.89 13.82 -6.32
CA LEU A 215 6.90 14.88 -6.39
C LEU A 215 6.32 16.21 -5.95
N ARG A 216 5.13 16.60 -6.44
CA ARG A 216 4.45 17.83 -6.05
C ARG A 216 4.19 17.88 -4.54
N ASP A 217 3.86 16.76 -3.93
CA ASP A 217 3.64 16.66 -2.47
C ASP A 217 4.95 16.56 -1.67
N LEU A 218 6.02 16.01 -2.27
CA LEU A 218 7.33 15.85 -1.63
C LEU A 218 8.18 17.12 -1.70
N ILE A 219 8.11 17.83 -2.82
CA ILE A 219 8.90 19.03 -3.06
C ILE A 219 8.30 20.18 -2.24
N SER A 220 9.06 20.65 -1.28
CA SER A 220 8.71 21.80 -0.43
C SER A 220 9.98 22.61 -0.15
N ASP A 221 9.83 23.80 0.35
CA ASP A 221 10.96 24.70 0.70
C ASP A 221 11.93 24.10 1.75
N LYS A 222 11.63 22.92 2.27
CA LYS A 222 12.46 22.16 3.23
C LYS A 222 13.33 21.06 2.57
N VAL A 223 13.27 20.93 1.25
CA VAL A 223 14.08 19.96 0.51
C VAL A 223 15.43 20.59 0.22
N GLU A 224 16.51 19.95 0.68
CA GLU A 224 17.87 20.44 0.48
C GLU A 224 18.48 19.92 -0.85
N LYS A 225 18.07 18.74 -1.29
CA LYS A 225 18.65 18.09 -2.48
C LYS A 225 17.63 17.20 -3.19
N ILE A 226 17.62 17.27 -4.52
CA ILE A 226 16.89 16.35 -5.40
C ILE A 226 17.89 15.78 -6.41
N VAL A 227 18.05 14.46 -6.44
CA VAL A 227 18.94 13.76 -7.38
C VAL A 227 18.12 12.88 -8.28
N VAL A 228 18.31 13.01 -9.59
CA VAL A 228 17.54 12.29 -10.60
C VAL A 228 18.49 11.66 -11.61
N ASP A 229 18.36 10.37 -11.88
CA ASP A 229 19.21 9.67 -12.86
C ASP A 229 18.66 9.67 -14.28
N SER A 230 17.35 9.87 -14.47
CA SER A 230 16.70 9.94 -15.77
C SER A 230 16.61 11.38 -16.27
N LYS A 231 16.97 11.59 -17.55
CA LYS A 231 16.85 12.90 -18.22
C LYS A 231 15.40 13.36 -18.35
N GLU A 232 14.47 12.41 -18.51
CA GLU A 232 13.05 12.69 -18.63
C GLU A 232 12.47 13.16 -17.30
N ASN A 233 12.67 12.38 -16.23
CA ASN A 233 12.23 12.73 -14.88
C ASN A 233 12.92 14.01 -14.38
N PHE A 234 14.18 14.25 -14.75
CA PHE A 234 14.87 15.51 -14.44
C PHE A 234 14.14 16.73 -15.04
N LYS A 235 13.72 16.65 -16.32
CA LYS A 235 12.93 17.71 -16.97
C LYS A 235 11.54 17.87 -16.29
N LYS A 236 10.87 16.76 -15.93
CA LYS A 236 9.59 16.80 -15.22
C LYS A 236 9.74 17.53 -13.87
N VAL A 237 10.78 17.21 -13.10
CA VAL A 237 11.07 17.88 -11.82
C VAL A 237 11.35 19.37 -12.02
N GLN A 238 12.16 19.72 -13.01
CA GLN A 238 12.45 21.13 -13.32
C GLN A 238 11.18 21.91 -13.69
N LYS A 239 10.28 21.28 -14.47
CA LYS A 239 8.99 21.89 -14.83
C LYS A 239 8.12 22.15 -13.60
N ILE A 240 7.98 21.16 -12.72
CA ILE A 240 7.22 21.28 -11.45
C ILE A 240 7.78 22.43 -10.61
N ILE A 241 9.10 22.52 -10.46
CA ILE A 241 9.73 23.56 -9.65
C ILE A 241 9.51 24.97 -10.26
N LYS A 242 9.57 25.11 -11.58
CA LYS A 242 9.29 26.37 -12.25
C LYS A 242 7.83 26.79 -12.13
N GLU A 243 6.91 25.88 -12.40
CA GLU A 243 5.47 26.13 -12.30
C GLU A 243 5.06 26.54 -10.87
N ASP A 244 5.73 25.96 -9.90
CA ASP A 244 5.45 26.18 -8.48
C ASP A 244 6.26 27.34 -7.86
N SER A 245 7.11 28.04 -8.64
CA SER A 245 7.96 29.16 -8.19
C SER A 245 8.75 28.83 -6.91
N LEU A 246 9.37 27.64 -6.86
CA LEU A 246 10.16 27.20 -5.71
C LEU A 246 11.57 27.76 -5.75
N GLU A 247 12.08 28.27 -4.63
CA GLU A 247 13.45 28.77 -4.45
C GLU A 247 14.52 27.65 -4.37
N ILE A 248 14.20 26.43 -4.84
CA ILE A 248 15.06 25.24 -4.74
C ILE A 248 15.67 24.85 -6.10
N SER A 249 15.67 25.76 -7.08
CA SER A 249 16.21 25.48 -8.44
C SER A 249 17.66 24.97 -8.42
N ASP A 250 18.48 25.47 -7.49
CA ASP A 250 19.91 25.14 -7.37
C ASP A 250 20.15 23.81 -6.64
N SER A 251 19.12 23.20 -6.10
CA SER A 251 19.20 21.96 -5.32
C SER A 251 18.93 20.70 -6.16
N ILE A 252 18.76 20.82 -7.50
CA ILE A 252 18.49 19.69 -8.38
C ILE A 252 19.77 19.24 -9.08
N GLU A 253 20.11 17.97 -8.92
CA GLU A 253 21.27 17.33 -9.55
C GLU A 253 20.81 16.26 -10.55
N HIS A 254 21.30 16.34 -11.80
CA HIS A 254 21.20 15.24 -12.75
C HIS A 254 22.37 14.28 -12.52
N TYR A 255 22.07 13.08 -12.00
CA TYR A 255 23.05 12.05 -11.73
C TYR A 255 23.55 11.40 -13.02
N LYS A 256 24.87 11.48 -13.29
CA LYS A 256 25.49 11.00 -14.54
C LYS A 256 26.56 9.92 -14.32
N LYS A 257 26.71 9.42 -13.08
CA LYS A 257 27.73 8.40 -12.78
C LYS A 257 27.29 7.03 -13.31
N ARG A 258 28.28 6.14 -13.62
CA ARG A 258 28.01 4.77 -14.10
C ARG A 258 27.34 3.86 -13.06
N ALA A 259 27.64 4.05 -11.77
CA ALA A 259 27.04 3.25 -10.72
C ALA A 259 25.56 3.63 -10.54
N PRO A 260 24.64 2.67 -10.36
CA PRO A 260 23.24 2.97 -10.12
C PRO A 260 23.05 3.89 -8.90
N LEU A 261 22.17 4.89 -9.03
CA LEU A 261 21.94 5.91 -8.00
C LEU A 261 21.60 5.30 -6.64
N PHE A 262 20.63 4.39 -6.59
CA PHE A 262 20.16 3.79 -5.34
C PHE A 262 21.24 2.92 -4.66
N LYS A 263 22.08 2.26 -5.45
CA LYS A 263 23.22 1.50 -4.92
C LYS A 263 24.27 2.43 -4.32
N GLN A 264 24.63 3.52 -5.02
CA GLN A 264 25.59 4.52 -4.55
C GLN A 264 25.14 5.15 -3.23
N GLU A 265 23.86 5.41 -3.09
CA GLU A 265 23.23 6.01 -1.93
C GLU A 265 22.81 4.99 -0.86
N LYS A 266 23.16 3.70 -1.01
CA LYS A 266 22.83 2.58 -0.12
C LYS A 266 21.32 2.43 0.12
N ILE A 267 20.49 2.88 -0.83
CA ILE A 267 19.03 2.79 -0.75
C ILE A 267 18.59 1.35 -1.03
N ASP A 268 19.21 0.68 -2.02
CA ASP A 268 18.89 -0.72 -2.34
C ASP A 268 19.13 -1.66 -1.15
N ASP A 269 20.19 -1.44 -0.37
CA ASP A 269 20.45 -2.23 0.84
C ASP A 269 19.34 -2.05 1.90
N GLU A 270 18.78 -0.84 2.01
CA GLU A 270 17.66 -0.59 2.92
C GLU A 270 16.37 -1.23 2.38
N ILE A 271 16.12 -1.20 1.06
CA ILE A 271 14.96 -1.87 0.43
C ILE A 271 14.98 -3.37 0.72
N VAL A 272 16.13 -4.03 0.57
CA VAL A 272 16.27 -5.47 0.88
C VAL A 272 15.94 -5.76 2.35
N LYS A 273 16.29 -4.85 3.27
CA LYS A 273 15.94 -4.99 4.70
C LYS A 273 14.43 -4.88 4.94
N LEU A 274 13.69 -4.14 4.11
CA LEU A 274 12.23 -4.01 4.25
C LEU A 274 11.47 -5.32 3.96
N LEU A 275 12.07 -6.25 3.23
CA LEU A 275 11.49 -7.56 2.98
C LEU A 275 11.59 -8.50 4.20
N ARG A 276 12.31 -8.08 5.26
CA ARG A 276 12.46 -8.86 6.50
C ARG A 276 11.48 -8.35 7.55
N ASN A 277 10.88 -9.25 8.31
CA ASN A 277 10.00 -8.89 9.44
C ASN A 277 10.79 -8.25 10.59
N LYS A 278 12.06 -8.63 10.77
CA LYS A 278 12.91 -8.19 11.88
C LYS A 278 13.63 -6.87 11.58
N VAL A 279 13.46 -5.88 12.46
CA VAL A 279 14.09 -4.56 12.39
C VAL A 279 14.92 -4.32 13.63
N TRP A 280 16.24 -4.17 13.45
CA TRP A 280 17.15 -3.92 14.57
C TRP A 280 17.13 -2.44 14.98
N LEU A 281 17.12 -2.22 16.29
CA LEU A 281 17.28 -0.90 16.91
C LEU A 281 18.77 -0.67 17.23
N LYS A 282 19.16 0.60 17.40
CA LYS A 282 20.55 0.96 17.73
C LYS A 282 21.00 0.42 19.08
N SER A 283 20.08 0.27 20.01
CA SER A 283 20.31 -0.29 21.34
C SER A 283 20.66 -1.79 21.32
N GLY A 284 20.43 -2.52 20.22
CA GLY A 284 20.52 -3.97 20.13
C GLY A 284 19.20 -4.69 20.44
N ALA A 285 18.16 -3.94 20.75
CA ALA A 285 16.78 -4.42 20.75
C ALA A 285 16.28 -4.57 19.30
N TYR A 286 15.10 -5.13 19.08
CA TYR A 286 14.54 -5.27 17.75
C TYR A 286 13.01 -5.27 17.75
N LEU A 287 12.46 -4.94 16.60
CA LEU A 287 11.02 -5.06 16.30
C LEU A 287 10.79 -6.28 15.41
N ILE A 288 9.66 -6.95 15.60
CA ILE A 288 9.07 -7.86 14.62
C ILE A 288 7.84 -7.16 14.05
N VAL A 289 7.78 -7.01 12.73
CA VAL A 289 6.68 -6.35 12.03
C VAL A 289 5.99 -7.37 11.14
N GLU A 290 4.75 -7.70 11.43
CA GLU A 290 3.98 -8.70 10.70
C GLU A 290 2.66 -8.09 10.21
N LYS A 291 2.33 -8.41 8.96
CA LYS A 291 1.06 -8.05 8.36
C LYS A 291 0.21 -9.30 8.25
N THR A 292 -0.93 -9.29 8.92
CA THR A 292 -2.00 -10.29 8.74
C THR A 292 -3.01 -9.79 7.71
N GLU A 293 -4.06 -10.55 7.45
CA GLU A 293 -5.16 -10.15 6.57
C GLU A 293 -5.90 -8.91 7.13
N ALA A 294 -6.16 -8.87 8.43
CA ALA A 294 -6.99 -7.86 9.08
C ALA A 294 -6.21 -6.68 9.66
N MET A 295 -4.96 -6.88 10.08
CA MET A 295 -4.21 -5.89 10.85
C MET A 295 -2.70 -6.05 10.69
N VAL A 296 -1.97 -5.04 11.15
CA VAL A 296 -0.51 -5.09 11.31
C VAL A 296 -0.19 -5.23 12.80
N VAL A 297 0.71 -6.14 13.13
CA VAL A 297 1.19 -6.33 14.50
C VAL A 297 2.67 -6.00 14.56
N VAL A 298 3.08 -5.26 15.59
CA VAL A 298 4.48 -4.93 15.88
C VAL A 298 4.80 -5.36 17.29
N ASP A 299 5.76 -6.26 17.42
CA ASP A 299 6.27 -6.75 18.71
C ASP A 299 7.65 -6.14 19.02
N VAL A 300 7.85 -5.63 20.23
CA VAL A 300 9.08 -4.98 20.68
C VAL A 300 9.85 -5.90 21.60
N ASN A 301 11.05 -6.29 21.16
CA ASN A 301 11.90 -7.22 21.87
C ASN A 301 13.19 -6.54 22.40
N SER A 302 13.57 -6.80 23.66
CA SER A 302 14.79 -6.27 24.26
C SER A 302 16.07 -6.80 23.62
N GLY A 303 16.02 -7.99 23.00
CA GLY A 303 17.16 -8.59 22.31
C GLY A 303 18.38 -8.79 23.21
N LYS A 304 19.52 -8.29 22.74
CA LYS A 304 20.81 -8.35 23.46
C LYS A 304 21.06 -7.12 24.35
N PHE A 305 20.06 -6.29 24.57
CA PHE A 305 20.23 -5.08 25.38
C PHE A 305 20.41 -5.45 26.86
N VAL A 306 21.64 -5.28 27.37
CA VAL A 306 21.97 -5.43 28.80
C VAL A 306 22.16 -4.04 29.37
N GLY A 307 21.13 -3.45 29.91
CA GLY A 307 21.18 -2.14 30.56
C GLY A 307 21.78 -2.23 31.96
N LYS A 308 22.52 -1.16 32.35
CA LYS A 308 23.08 -1.02 33.70
C LYS A 308 22.08 -0.44 34.73
N LYS A 309 20.86 -0.10 34.31
CA LYS A 309 19.79 0.52 35.12
C LYS A 309 18.77 -0.48 35.60
N LYS A 310 17.80 -0.02 36.43
CA LYS A 310 16.63 -0.80 36.83
C LYS A 310 15.86 -1.27 35.58
N HIS A 311 15.20 -2.40 35.67
CA HIS A 311 14.47 -3.02 34.56
C HIS A 311 13.51 -2.05 33.87
N GLU A 312 12.72 -1.32 34.64
CA GLU A 312 11.74 -0.33 34.17
C GLU A 312 12.37 0.81 33.32
N ASP A 313 13.55 1.34 33.76
CA ASP A 313 14.27 2.39 33.02
C ASP A 313 14.80 1.88 31.69
N ASN A 314 15.21 0.60 31.63
CA ASN A 314 15.68 -0.04 30.42
C ASN A 314 14.53 -0.28 29.45
N SER A 315 13.37 -0.77 29.92
CA SER A 315 12.16 -0.94 29.13
C SER A 315 11.69 0.40 28.53
N LEU A 316 11.65 1.46 29.35
CA LEU A 316 11.28 2.80 28.88
C LEU A 316 12.21 3.29 27.76
N LYS A 317 13.53 3.11 27.92
CA LYS A 317 14.51 3.54 26.90
C LYS A 317 14.31 2.81 25.58
N ILE A 318 14.12 1.47 25.63
CA ILE A 318 13.89 0.66 24.44
C ILE A 318 12.56 1.05 23.78
N ASN A 319 11.50 1.17 24.57
CA ASN A 319 10.17 1.51 24.06
C ASN A 319 10.12 2.92 23.42
N LEU A 320 10.85 3.91 23.96
CA LEU A 320 10.98 5.23 23.33
C LEU A 320 11.75 5.16 22.00
N GLU A 321 12.78 4.32 21.90
CA GLU A 321 13.48 4.08 20.63
C GLU A 321 12.57 3.33 19.65
N ALA A 322 11.87 2.31 20.12
CA ALA A 322 10.90 1.53 19.35
C ALA A 322 9.79 2.42 18.77
N ALA A 323 9.20 3.31 19.56
CA ALA A 323 8.15 4.23 19.10
C ALA A 323 8.59 5.09 17.90
N LYS A 324 9.84 5.58 17.91
CA LYS A 324 10.42 6.34 16.80
C LYS A 324 10.60 5.49 15.55
N GLU A 325 11.14 4.29 15.73
CA GLU A 325 11.42 3.38 14.62
C GLU A 325 10.11 2.82 14.05
N VAL A 326 9.12 2.47 14.88
CA VAL A 326 7.80 2.03 14.42
C VAL A 326 7.16 3.09 13.54
N ALA A 327 7.09 4.34 14.00
CA ALA A 327 6.54 5.44 13.20
C ALA A 327 7.27 5.60 11.84
N ARG A 328 8.60 5.38 11.80
CA ARG A 328 9.38 5.37 10.56
C ARG A 328 9.03 4.18 9.68
N GLN A 329 8.94 2.96 10.25
CA GLN A 329 8.63 1.74 9.51
C GLN A 329 7.22 1.75 8.93
N LEU A 330 6.24 2.34 9.62
CA LEU A 330 4.88 2.50 9.10
C LEU A 330 4.86 3.33 7.81
N ARG A 331 5.62 4.44 7.77
CA ARG A 331 5.76 5.27 6.56
C ARG A 331 6.54 4.55 5.47
N LEU A 332 7.70 3.97 5.85
CA LEU A 332 8.64 3.37 4.93
C LEU A 332 8.10 2.11 4.25
N ARG A 333 7.32 1.30 4.98
CA ARG A 333 6.67 0.08 4.46
C ARG A 333 5.26 0.31 3.93
N HIS A 334 4.73 1.51 4.00
CA HIS A 334 3.34 1.87 3.66
C HIS A 334 2.31 1.00 4.41
N LEU A 335 2.58 0.66 5.67
CA LEU A 335 1.66 -0.13 6.49
C LEU A 335 0.44 0.71 6.88
N SER A 336 -0.76 0.12 6.81
CA SER A 336 -2.02 0.85 6.97
C SER A 336 -3.12 -0.06 7.50
N GLY A 337 -4.26 0.51 7.86
CA GLY A 337 -5.37 -0.18 8.50
C GLY A 337 -5.25 -0.15 10.01
N LEU A 338 -5.73 -1.18 10.70
CA LEU A 338 -5.57 -1.38 12.13
C LEU A 338 -4.14 -1.86 12.42
N ILE A 339 -3.49 -1.25 13.41
CA ILE A 339 -2.11 -1.53 13.80
C ILE A 339 -2.06 -1.68 15.31
N LEU A 340 -1.52 -2.79 15.77
CA LEU A 340 -1.29 -3.09 17.18
C LEU A 340 0.22 -3.09 17.44
N ILE A 341 0.64 -2.43 18.51
CA ILE A 341 2.05 -2.36 18.90
C ILE A 341 2.14 -2.87 20.33
N ASP A 342 2.84 -3.98 20.50
CA ASP A 342 3.12 -4.61 21.77
C ASP A 342 4.46 -4.09 22.29
N PHE A 343 4.42 -3.18 23.25
CA PHE A 343 5.59 -2.62 23.89
C PHE A 343 6.05 -3.50 25.06
N ILE A 344 7.36 -3.47 25.36
CA ILE A 344 7.87 -4.14 26.56
C ILE A 344 7.13 -3.63 27.80
N ASP A 345 6.69 -4.56 28.64
CA ASP A 345 5.89 -4.27 29.82
C ASP A 345 6.48 -3.19 30.70
N MET A 346 5.58 -2.34 31.21
CA MET A 346 5.90 -1.27 32.14
C MET A 346 4.81 -1.12 33.18
N THR A 347 5.22 -1.09 34.44
CA THR A 347 4.33 -0.92 35.59
C THR A 347 3.89 0.53 35.75
N SER A 348 4.76 1.49 35.44
CA SER A 348 4.50 2.93 35.60
C SER A 348 3.58 3.50 34.53
N ALA A 349 2.40 3.97 34.93
CA ALA A 349 1.47 4.70 34.05
C ALA A 349 2.11 5.97 33.45
N GLU A 350 3.01 6.63 34.21
CA GLU A 350 3.73 7.81 33.70
C GLU A 350 4.67 7.44 32.54
N ASN A 351 5.34 6.28 32.61
CA ASN A 351 6.21 5.80 31.55
C ASN A 351 5.40 5.40 30.31
N ARG A 352 4.26 4.72 30.46
CA ARG A 352 3.33 4.43 29.36
C ARG A 352 2.89 5.73 28.66
N LYS A 353 2.56 6.78 29.43
CA LYS A 353 2.18 8.08 28.89
C LYS A 353 3.33 8.76 28.10
N LYS A 354 4.57 8.63 28.56
CA LYS A 354 5.75 9.15 27.85
C LYS A 354 5.88 8.49 26.46
N ILE A 355 5.70 7.18 26.34
CA ILE A 355 5.76 6.45 25.08
C ILE A 355 4.63 6.88 24.14
N TYR A 356 3.40 6.94 24.65
CA TYR A 356 2.25 7.45 23.88
C TYR A 356 2.53 8.85 23.30
N LEU A 357 3.06 9.77 24.11
CA LEU A 357 3.39 11.11 23.65
C LEU A 357 4.50 11.14 22.60
N GLU A 358 5.54 10.30 22.77
CA GLU A 358 6.61 10.18 21.77
C GLU A 358 6.08 9.59 20.46
N MET A 359 5.25 8.52 20.52
CA MET A 359 4.60 7.96 19.35
C MET A 359 3.75 9.01 18.62
N LYS A 360 2.90 9.73 19.35
CA LYS A 360 2.06 10.80 18.79
C LYS A 360 2.88 11.94 18.18
N LYS A 361 4.05 12.24 18.73
CA LYS A 361 4.99 13.24 18.20
C LYS A 361 5.60 12.75 16.87
N GLU A 362 6.07 11.51 16.80
CA GLU A 362 6.67 10.95 15.58
C GLU A 362 5.65 10.75 14.45
N LEU A 363 4.42 10.33 14.77
CA LEU A 363 3.32 10.21 13.81
C LEU A 363 2.86 11.55 13.20
N LYS A 364 3.21 12.69 13.80
CA LYS A 364 2.96 14.01 13.17
C LYS A 364 3.72 14.23 11.86
N LYS A 365 4.79 13.47 11.64
CA LYS A 365 5.58 13.50 10.39
C LYS A 365 4.89 12.74 9.26
N ASP A 366 3.90 11.90 9.58
CA ASP A 366 3.15 11.12 8.61
C ASP A 366 2.13 11.98 7.87
N ARG A 367 2.01 11.79 6.56
CA ARG A 367 1.03 12.47 5.72
C ARG A 367 -0.34 11.82 5.80
N ALA A 368 -0.38 10.51 6.04
CA ALA A 368 -1.63 9.77 6.20
C ALA A 368 -2.38 10.22 7.46
N LYS A 369 -3.68 10.09 7.46
CA LYS A 369 -4.48 10.28 8.67
C LYS A 369 -4.21 9.13 9.63
N VAL A 370 -3.89 9.49 10.89
CA VAL A 370 -3.59 8.53 11.95
C VAL A 370 -4.45 8.86 13.16
N ALA A 371 -5.09 7.85 13.74
CA ALA A 371 -5.71 7.91 15.05
C ALA A 371 -4.98 6.92 15.96
N VAL A 372 -4.70 7.33 17.19
CA VAL A 372 -3.87 6.57 18.14
C VAL A 372 -4.56 6.60 19.50
N SER A 373 -4.72 5.43 20.14
CA SER A 373 -5.19 5.27 21.52
C SER A 373 -4.04 5.43 22.53
N GLU A 374 -4.36 5.60 23.79
CA GLU A 374 -3.39 5.42 24.87
C GLU A 374 -3.00 3.94 25.00
N ILE A 375 -1.83 3.66 25.61
CA ILE A 375 -1.38 2.29 25.84
C ILE A 375 -2.32 1.64 26.87
N SER A 376 -2.86 0.47 26.54
CA SER A 376 -3.76 -0.31 27.39
C SER A 376 -3.03 -0.86 28.62
N GLU A 377 -3.78 -1.43 29.56
CA GLU A 377 -3.23 -2.12 30.73
C GLU A 377 -2.39 -3.35 30.36
N PHE A 378 -2.65 -3.93 29.18
CA PHE A 378 -1.89 -5.05 28.62
C PHE A 378 -0.62 -4.64 27.89
N GLY A 379 -0.19 -3.35 27.93
CA GLY A 379 1.00 -2.87 27.25
C GLY A 379 0.83 -2.58 25.77
N VAL A 380 -0.35 -2.80 25.19
CA VAL A 380 -0.63 -2.68 23.75
C VAL A 380 -1.09 -1.26 23.41
N LEU A 381 -0.50 -0.68 22.37
CA LEU A 381 -0.95 0.55 21.75
C LEU A 381 -1.72 0.22 20.47
N GLU A 382 -2.94 0.72 20.39
CA GLU A 382 -3.80 0.58 19.22
C GLU A 382 -3.80 1.84 18.38
N MET A 383 -3.74 1.69 17.06
CA MET A 383 -3.84 2.82 16.16
C MET A 383 -4.45 2.42 14.82
N THR A 384 -5.00 3.40 14.13
CA THR A 384 -5.40 3.27 12.73
C THR A 384 -4.62 4.21 11.86
N ARG A 385 -4.22 3.75 10.68
CA ARG A 385 -3.55 4.55 9.66
C ARG A 385 -4.28 4.41 8.32
N GLU A 386 -4.58 5.54 7.69
CA GLU A 386 -5.23 5.61 6.39
C GLU A 386 -4.43 4.83 5.34
N ARG A 387 -5.14 4.11 4.47
CA ARG A 387 -4.51 3.40 3.34
C ARG A 387 -4.17 4.40 2.23
N THR A 388 -2.88 4.56 1.96
CA THR A 388 -2.35 5.46 0.92
C THR A 388 -1.84 4.73 -0.31
N GLY A 389 -1.97 3.40 -0.34
CA GLY A 389 -1.50 2.53 -1.42
C GLY A 389 -1.21 1.12 -0.92
N LEU A 390 -0.57 0.33 -1.76
CA LEU A 390 -0.09 -1.01 -1.39
C LEU A 390 1.12 -0.90 -0.46
N SER A 391 1.30 -1.92 0.38
CA SER A 391 2.54 -2.00 1.15
C SER A 391 3.75 -2.21 0.24
N ILE A 392 4.92 -1.79 0.67
CA ILE A 392 6.16 -1.99 -0.11
C ILE A 392 6.42 -3.47 -0.36
N VAL A 393 6.12 -4.33 0.62
CA VAL A 393 6.26 -5.78 0.47
C VAL A 393 5.34 -6.30 -0.64
N ASP A 394 4.04 -5.95 -0.60
CA ASP A 394 3.08 -6.36 -1.64
C ASP A 394 3.44 -5.80 -3.03
N SER A 395 4.16 -4.67 -3.07
CA SER A 395 4.58 -4.05 -4.33
C SER A 395 5.84 -4.68 -4.93
N LEU A 396 6.72 -5.24 -4.08
CA LEU A 396 8.03 -5.79 -4.49
C LEU A 396 8.06 -7.31 -4.56
N THR A 397 7.01 -8.01 -4.07
CA THR A 397 7.00 -9.47 -3.98
C THR A 397 5.74 -10.05 -4.59
N GLU A 398 5.80 -11.34 -4.87
CA GLU A 398 4.68 -12.16 -5.28
C GLU A 398 4.39 -13.22 -4.20
N PRO A 399 3.16 -13.76 -4.11
CA PRO A 399 2.86 -14.86 -3.22
C PRO A 399 3.78 -16.07 -3.49
N CYS A 400 4.26 -16.70 -2.43
CA CYS A 400 5.12 -17.87 -2.56
C CYS A 400 4.29 -19.11 -2.95
N ASP A 401 4.57 -19.74 -4.09
CA ASP A 401 3.85 -20.95 -4.57
C ASP A 401 3.96 -22.12 -3.61
N SER A 402 5.09 -22.24 -2.89
CA SER A 402 5.31 -23.36 -1.97
C SER A 402 4.49 -23.27 -0.69
N CYS A 403 4.38 -22.09 -0.07
CA CYS A 403 3.67 -21.93 1.21
C CYS A 403 2.37 -21.12 1.11
N ARG A 404 2.09 -20.50 -0.03
CA ARG A 404 0.88 -19.68 -0.28
C ARG A 404 0.57 -18.68 0.83
N GLY A 405 1.62 -18.09 1.42
CA GLY A 405 1.49 -17.08 2.48
C GLY A 405 1.59 -17.63 3.91
N ILE A 406 1.57 -18.95 4.13
CA ILE A 406 1.65 -19.54 5.48
C ILE A 406 3.05 -19.38 6.12
N GLY A 407 4.11 -19.18 5.30
CA GLY A 407 5.50 -19.09 5.78
C GLY A 407 6.10 -20.42 6.22
N ARG A 408 5.35 -21.51 6.12
CA ARG A 408 5.75 -22.89 6.46
C ARG A 408 5.26 -23.85 5.40
N ILE A 409 6.01 -24.94 5.20
CA ILE A 409 5.60 -26.09 4.38
C ILE A 409 5.44 -27.31 5.28
N ILE A 410 4.71 -28.31 4.81
CA ILE A 410 4.56 -29.58 5.54
C ILE A 410 5.93 -30.21 5.78
N SER A 411 6.08 -30.88 6.94
CA SER A 411 7.35 -31.56 7.27
C SER A 411 7.62 -32.74 6.33
N LYS A 412 8.89 -33.13 6.22
CA LYS A 412 9.29 -34.30 5.44
C LYS A 412 8.54 -35.57 5.87
N ASP A 413 8.37 -35.75 7.18
CA ASP A 413 7.68 -36.92 7.73
C ASP A 413 6.17 -36.89 7.40
N THR A 414 5.54 -35.72 7.46
CA THR A 414 4.14 -35.54 7.06
C THR A 414 3.96 -35.85 5.57
N LEU A 415 4.91 -35.43 4.73
CA LEU A 415 4.88 -35.74 3.31
C LEU A 415 4.98 -37.25 3.06
N LEU A 416 5.85 -37.96 3.79
CA LEU A 416 5.93 -39.45 3.69
C LEU A 416 4.64 -40.14 4.13
N THR A 417 3.99 -39.64 5.16
CA THR A 417 2.67 -40.14 5.60
C THR A 417 1.60 -39.91 4.53
N ARG A 418 1.59 -38.75 3.86
CA ARG A 418 0.67 -38.49 2.73
C ARG A 418 0.93 -39.44 1.55
N ILE A 419 2.19 -39.72 1.26
CA ILE A 419 2.58 -40.72 0.24
C ILE A 419 2.06 -42.12 0.62
N ASP A 420 2.19 -42.53 1.88
CA ASP A 420 1.66 -43.82 2.36
C ASP A 420 0.13 -43.88 2.23
N TYR A 421 -0.59 -42.83 2.60
CA TYR A 421 -2.05 -42.79 2.46
C TYR A 421 -2.48 -42.84 0.99
N TRP A 422 -1.81 -42.09 0.12
CA TRP A 422 -2.08 -42.13 -1.31
C TRP A 422 -1.87 -43.52 -1.89
N LEU A 423 -0.81 -44.23 -1.50
CA LEU A 423 -0.53 -45.60 -1.95
C LEU A 423 -1.60 -46.60 -1.50
N ARG A 424 -2.13 -46.41 -0.27
CA ARG A 424 -3.23 -47.26 0.25
C ARG A 424 -4.52 -47.06 -0.54
N ASP A 425 -4.87 -45.84 -0.85
CA ASP A 425 -6.08 -45.54 -1.64
C ASP A 425 -5.92 -46.01 -3.09
N TYR A 426 -4.75 -45.78 -3.69
CA TYR A 426 -4.46 -46.23 -5.04
C TYR A 426 -4.59 -47.77 -5.18
N LYS A 427 -4.08 -48.52 -4.21
CA LYS A 427 -4.16 -49.96 -4.18
C LYS A 427 -5.60 -50.51 -4.16
N GLN A 428 -6.53 -49.81 -3.53
CA GLN A 428 -7.93 -50.25 -3.48
C GLN A 428 -8.61 -50.20 -4.85
N GLN A 429 -8.17 -49.29 -5.70
CA GLN A 429 -8.81 -48.99 -6.98
C GLN A 429 -8.05 -49.54 -8.19
N ASN A 430 -6.79 -49.97 -8.03
CA ASN A 430 -5.91 -50.30 -9.11
C ASN A 430 -5.16 -51.63 -8.89
N LYS A 431 -5.00 -52.42 -9.97
CA LYS A 431 -4.29 -53.69 -9.97
C LYS A 431 -2.79 -53.57 -10.34
N ASP A 432 -2.41 -52.55 -11.13
CA ASP A 432 -1.00 -52.29 -11.46
C ASP A 432 -0.34 -51.47 -10.37
N LEU A 433 0.47 -52.11 -9.56
CA LEU A 433 1.14 -51.57 -8.38
C LEU A 433 2.62 -51.26 -8.64
N ARG A 434 3.02 -51.02 -9.90
CA ARG A 434 4.38 -50.63 -10.29
C ARG A 434 4.40 -49.14 -10.64
N LEU A 435 4.98 -48.33 -9.73
CA LEU A 435 4.89 -46.87 -9.76
C LEU A 435 6.27 -46.20 -9.78
N LYS A 436 6.33 -45.04 -10.40
CA LYS A 436 7.40 -44.04 -10.23
C LYS A 436 6.90 -42.96 -9.31
N LEU A 437 7.70 -42.63 -8.28
CA LEU A 437 7.47 -41.52 -7.36
C LEU A 437 8.49 -40.45 -7.65
N TYR A 438 8.03 -39.32 -8.14
CA TYR A 438 8.85 -38.15 -8.38
C TYR A 438 8.85 -37.25 -7.13
N LEU A 439 10.03 -36.89 -6.67
CA LEU A 439 10.24 -36.06 -5.47
C LEU A 439 11.33 -35.05 -5.74
N ASN A 440 11.24 -33.90 -5.02
CA ASN A 440 12.36 -33.01 -4.94
C ASN A 440 13.64 -33.76 -4.49
N PRO A 441 14.83 -33.44 -5.05
CA PRO A 441 16.08 -34.14 -4.74
C PRO A 441 16.37 -34.24 -3.24
N GLU A 442 16.09 -33.20 -2.45
CA GLU A 442 16.29 -33.21 -0.99
C GLU A 442 15.37 -34.24 -0.29
N ILE A 443 14.12 -34.33 -0.72
CA ILE A 443 13.15 -35.29 -0.16
C ILE A 443 13.48 -36.70 -0.60
N ALA A 444 13.87 -36.86 -1.86
CA ALA A 444 14.30 -38.18 -2.36
C ALA A 444 15.54 -38.72 -1.62
N HIS A 445 16.51 -37.85 -1.37
CA HIS A 445 17.67 -38.16 -0.55
C HIS A 445 17.29 -38.56 0.89
N TYR A 446 16.42 -37.76 1.52
CA TYR A 446 15.89 -38.02 2.86
C TYR A 446 15.23 -39.41 2.91
N LEU A 447 14.34 -39.72 1.97
CA LEU A 447 13.64 -41.03 1.92
C LEU A 447 14.60 -42.20 1.67
N LYS A 448 15.51 -42.08 0.69
CA LYS A 448 16.41 -43.19 0.29
C LYS A 448 17.53 -43.47 1.30
N LYS A 449 18.08 -42.41 1.94
CA LYS A 449 19.27 -42.54 2.80
C LYS A 449 18.95 -42.42 4.28
N GLU A 450 18.23 -41.39 4.70
CA GLU A 450 17.96 -41.14 6.12
C GLU A 450 16.79 -42.01 6.63
N GLN A 451 15.74 -42.17 5.83
CA GLN A 451 14.54 -42.95 6.14
C GLN A 451 14.41 -44.25 5.35
N LYS A 452 15.53 -44.98 5.14
CA LYS A 452 15.57 -46.21 4.38
C LYS A 452 14.57 -47.27 4.86
N LYS A 453 14.36 -47.39 6.18
CA LYS A 453 13.36 -48.27 6.78
C LYS A 453 11.93 -47.86 6.35
N ALA A 454 11.63 -46.57 6.33
CA ALA A 454 10.32 -46.08 5.88
C ALA A 454 10.11 -46.35 4.39
N TYR A 455 11.12 -46.16 3.56
CA TYR A 455 11.05 -46.43 2.13
C TYR A 455 10.73 -47.89 1.85
N ILE A 456 11.43 -48.84 2.51
CA ILE A 456 11.17 -50.28 2.42
C ILE A 456 9.76 -50.58 2.94
N SER A 457 9.35 -49.99 4.05
CA SER A 457 8.02 -50.18 4.63
C SER A 457 6.90 -49.71 3.72
N LEU A 458 7.07 -48.57 3.00
CA LEU A 458 6.11 -48.09 2.01
C LEU A 458 5.85 -49.15 0.90
N MET A 459 6.91 -49.78 0.43
CA MET A 459 6.78 -50.85 -0.60
C MET A 459 6.12 -52.10 -0.05
N TRP A 460 6.59 -52.61 1.10
CA TRP A 460 6.10 -53.88 1.67
C TRP A 460 4.66 -53.80 2.19
N LYS A 461 4.33 -52.77 2.95
CA LYS A 461 2.96 -52.59 3.51
C LYS A 461 1.91 -52.39 2.43
N ASN A 462 2.28 -51.73 1.37
CA ASN A 462 1.35 -51.42 0.28
C ASN A 462 1.42 -52.43 -0.86
N PHE A 463 2.37 -53.39 -0.81
CA PHE A 463 2.62 -54.36 -1.88
C PHE A 463 2.90 -53.70 -3.24
N VAL A 464 3.61 -52.57 -3.24
CA VAL A 464 3.87 -51.74 -4.40
C VAL A 464 5.36 -51.76 -4.74
N TYR A 465 5.69 -51.89 -6.01
CA TYR A 465 7.05 -51.61 -6.48
C TYR A 465 7.17 -50.11 -6.74
N LEU A 466 8.06 -49.43 -6.00
CA LEU A 466 8.20 -47.97 -6.03
C LEU A 466 9.60 -47.59 -6.49
N LYS A 467 9.71 -46.94 -7.66
CA LYS A 467 10.95 -46.32 -8.16
C LYS A 467 10.94 -44.84 -7.88
N VAL A 468 11.79 -44.38 -6.96
CA VAL A 468 11.91 -42.94 -6.65
C VAL A 468 12.81 -42.26 -7.67
N ILE A 469 12.29 -41.20 -8.30
CA ILE A 469 12.94 -40.35 -9.30
C ILE A 469 13.10 -38.96 -8.71
N GLU A 470 14.29 -38.38 -8.85
CA GLU A 470 14.59 -37.02 -8.41
C GLU A 470 14.18 -36.04 -9.49
N ASP A 471 13.37 -35.03 -9.12
CA ASP A 471 12.91 -34.00 -10.02
C ASP A 471 12.94 -32.65 -9.29
N ALA A 472 13.83 -31.75 -9.72
CA ALA A 472 14.03 -30.45 -9.12
C ALA A 472 12.83 -29.48 -9.38
N GLN A 473 11.97 -29.78 -10.35
CA GLN A 473 10.79 -28.97 -10.64
C GLN A 473 9.65 -29.21 -9.62
N ILE A 474 9.69 -30.33 -8.90
CA ILE A 474 8.69 -30.64 -7.88
C ILE A 474 9.01 -29.87 -6.60
N PRO A 475 8.06 -29.08 -6.06
CA PRO A 475 8.23 -28.39 -4.77
C PRO A 475 8.48 -29.39 -3.62
N LYS A 476 9.22 -28.97 -2.58
CA LYS A 476 9.57 -29.81 -1.43
C LYS A 476 8.37 -30.36 -0.64
N ASN A 477 7.20 -29.78 -0.80
CA ASN A 477 5.95 -30.18 -0.13
C ASN A 477 4.98 -30.93 -1.04
N GLN A 478 5.42 -31.33 -2.22
CA GLN A 478 4.62 -32.05 -3.21
C GLN A 478 5.32 -33.32 -3.67
N PHE A 479 4.54 -34.23 -4.25
CA PHE A 479 5.01 -35.42 -4.92
C PHE A 479 4.15 -35.69 -6.17
N LYS A 480 4.69 -36.49 -7.09
CA LYS A 480 3.99 -36.91 -8.29
C LYS A 480 4.16 -38.42 -8.50
N PHE A 481 3.05 -39.09 -8.84
CA PHE A 481 3.05 -40.49 -9.22
C PHE A 481 2.77 -40.69 -10.70
N THR A 482 3.48 -41.65 -11.32
CA THR A 482 3.15 -42.18 -12.64
C THR A 482 3.27 -43.72 -12.61
N LYS A 483 2.62 -44.42 -13.55
CA LYS A 483 2.92 -45.85 -13.77
C LYS A 483 4.30 -46.01 -14.39
N ILE A 484 4.95 -47.17 -14.21
CA ILE A 484 6.31 -47.39 -14.72
C ILE A 484 6.43 -47.14 -16.21
N ASN A 485 5.44 -47.60 -16.98
CA ASN A 485 5.46 -47.53 -18.44
C ASN A 485 4.68 -46.29 -18.99
N ASP A 486 4.30 -45.39 -18.13
CA ASP A 486 3.49 -44.21 -18.48
C ASP A 486 4.14 -42.93 -17.94
N THR A 487 3.86 -41.83 -18.60
CA THR A 487 4.27 -40.46 -18.17
C THR A 487 3.11 -39.64 -17.61
N GLN A 488 1.89 -40.19 -17.72
CA GLN A 488 0.70 -39.50 -17.21
C GLN A 488 0.73 -39.37 -15.70
N ASP A 489 0.49 -38.16 -15.20
CA ASP A 489 0.36 -37.91 -13.77
C ASP A 489 -0.95 -38.49 -13.25
N ILE A 490 -0.84 -39.43 -12.30
CA ILE A 490 -1.98 -40.08 -11.66
C ILE A 490 -2.22 -39.59 -10.22
N THR A 491 -1.46 -38.60 -9.74
CA THR A 491 -1.51 -38.14 -8.36
C THR A 491 -2.88 -37.56 -8.00
N THR A 492 -3.50 -36.82 -8.93
CA THR A 492 -4.81 -36.16 -8.73
C THR A 492 -6.02 -37.11 -8.94
N GLN A 493 -5.82 -38.32 -9.42
CA GLN A 493 -6.92 -39.29 -9.64
C GLN A 493 -7.49 -39.84 -8.33
N ILE A 494 -6.76 -39.66 -7.23
CA ILE A 494 -7.17 -40.07 -5.89
C ILE A 494 -7.24 -38.80 -5.05
N GLY A 495 -8.41 -38.53 -4.47
CA GLY A 495 -8.66 -37.29 -3.74
C GLY A 495 -7.61 -37.02 -2.66
N THR A 496 -6.91 -35.90 -2.77
CA THR A 496 -5.92 -35.41 -1.78
C THR A 496 -6.62 -34.52 -0.74
#